data_938aa8e3d502a95c8c2a31ed7a8533d3
#
_entry.id   938aa8e3d502a95c8c2a31ed7a8533d3
#
_cell.length_a   1.000
_cell.length_b   1.000
_cell.length_c   1.000
_cell.angle_alpha   90.00
_cell.angle_beta   90.00
_cell.angle_gamma   90.00
#
_symmetry.space_group_name_H-M   'P 1'
#
loop_
_entity.id
_entity.type
_entity.pdbx_description
1 polymer ?
#
loop_
_entity_poly.entity_id
_entity_poly.type
_entity_poly.pdbx_seq_one_letter_code
_entity_poly.pdbx_strand_id
1 'polypeptide(L)'
;EEDKRERGNNVVEWGLVKGGGYETGCYVKAAIVEADDSLQIVQEGTFVPILYHYEYSGSVENAIEQQNGVVQGLSSAIMTNNLREAERFLSASGSDCGIANVNIGTSGAEIGGAFGGEKETGGGRESGSDAWKVYMRRQTNTINYTTELPLAQGIKFDL
;
A
#
# COMPACT_ATOMS: atom_id res chain seq x y z
N GLU A 1 -15.48 -21.44 -12.67
CA GLU A 1 -16.07 -22.35 -11.66
C GLU A 1 -15.31 -23.69 -11.56
N GLU A 2 -14.86 -24.29 -12.64
CA GLU A 2 -14.05 -25.52 -12.63
C GLU A 2 -12.69 -25.31 -11.98
N ASP A 3 -12.01 -24.20 -12.27
CA ASP A 3 -10.67 -23.89 -11.75
C ASP A 3 -10.64 -23.69 -10.21
N LYS A 4 -11.78 -23.33 -9.61
CA LYS A 4 -11.92 -23.15 -8.14
C LYS A 4 -12.13 -24.46 -7.39
N ARG A 5 -12.78 -25.44 -7.99
CA ARG A 5 -13.02 -26.75 -7.38
C ARG A 5 -11.77 -27.63 -7.34
N GLU A 6 -10.88 -27.45 -8.31
CA GLU A 6 -9.63 -28.23 -8.38
C GLU A 6 -8.58 -27.80 -7.35
N ARG A 7 -8.67 -26.54 -6.85
CA ARG A 7 -7.67 -25.98 -5.90
C ARG A 7 -8.09 -26.01 -4.43
N GLY A 8 -9.26 -26.53 -4.11
CA GLY A 8 -9.71 -26.75 -2.73
C GLY A 8 -10.04 -25.49 -1.92
N ASN A 9 -10.09 -24.32 -2.55
CA ASN A 9 -10.37 -23.07 -1.86
C ASN A 9 -11.86 -22.88 -1.60
N ASN A 10 -12.23 -22.60 -0.36
CA ASN A 10 -13.59 -22.25 0.02
C ASN A 10 -13.95 -20.84 -0.48
N VAL A 11 -15.05 -20.71 -1.19
CA VAL A 11 -15.58 -19.42 -1.66
C VAL A 11 -16.96 -19.21 -1.05
N VAL A 12 -17.10 -18.13 -0.28
CA VAL A 12 -18.38 -17.71 0.28
C VAL A 12 -18.97 -16.64 -0.62
N GLU A 13 -20.14 -16.91 -1.17
CA GLU A 13 -20.89 -16.11 -2.13
C GLU A 13 -20.06 -15.60 -3.35
N TRP A 14 -20.58 -15.80 -4.51
CA TRP A 14 -20.02 -15.29 -5.75
C TRP A 14 -21.04 -15.35 -6.87
N GLY A 15 -20.95 -14.45 -7.81
CA GLY A 15 -21.69 -14.55 -9.06
C GLY A 15 -22.22 -13.22 -9.56
N LEU A 16 -22.71 -13.27 -10.80
CA LEU A 16 -23.42 -12.15 -11.40
C LEU A 16 -24.80 -12.01 -10.75
N VAL A 17 -25.20 -10.77 -10.46
CA VAL A 17 -26.58 -10.45 -10.07
C VAL A 17 -27.43 -10.49 -11.34
N LYS A 18 -28.49 -11.29 -11.31
CA LYS A 18 -29.42 -11.47 -12.43
C LYS A 18 -30.85 -11.13 -12.01
N GLY A 19 -31.66 -10.64 -12.95
CA GLY A 19 -33.04 -10.24 -12.70
C GLY A 19 -33.14 -8.84 -12.06
N GLY A 20 -34.37 -8.35 -11.89
CA GLY A 20 -34.64 -7.09 -11.18
C GLY A 20 -34.10 -5.82 -11.84
N GLY A 21 -33.79 -5.85 -13.16
CA GLY A 21 -33.25 -4.70 -13.89
C GLY A 21 -31.73 -4.63 -13.98
N TYR A 22 -31.03 -5.67 -13.55
CA TYR A 22 -29.54 -5.72 -13.57
C TYR A 22 -28.97 -6.35 -14.86
N GLU A 23 -29.82 -6.68 -15.84
CA GLU A 23 -29.44 -7.43 -17.05
C GLU A 23 -28.51 -6.64 -17.99
N THR A 24 -28.54 -5.31 -17.90
CA THR A 24 -27.76 -4.42 -18.78
C THR A 24 -26.40 -4.04 -18.21
N GLY A 25 -26.06 -4.49 -17.00
CA GLY A 25 -24.83 -4.12 -16.30
C GLY A 25 -24.03 -5.32 -15.80
N CYS A 26 -22.80 -5.04 -15.37
CA CYS A 26 -21.89 -6.01 -14.78
C CYS A 26 -21.98 -5.95 -13.24
N TYR A 27 -23.13 -6.27 -12.68
CA TYR A 27 -23.31 -6.30 -11.23
C TYR A 27 -22.89 -7.66 -10.68
N VAL A 28 -22.01 -7.64 -9.69
CA VAL A 28 -21.47 -8.86 -9.07
C VAL A 28 -21.70 -8.85 -7.57
N LYS A 29 -21.88 -10.01 -7.00
CA LYS A 29 -21.89 -10.20 -5.55
C LYS A 29 -20.45 -10.17 -5.04
N ALA A 30 -20.25 -9.61 -3.85
CA ALA A 30 -18.98 -9.72 -3.15
C ALA A 30 -18.64 -11.18 -2.85
N ALA A 31 -17.36 -11.51 -2.78
CA ALA A 31 -16.88 -12.84 -2.46
C ALA A 31 -15.80 -12.79 -1.39
N ILE A 32 -15.76 -13.83 -0.55
CA ILE A 32 -14.63 -14.11 0.34
C ILE A 32 -14.01 -15.42 -0.14
N VAL A 33 -12.73 -15.41 -0.36
CA VAL A 33 -11.97 -16.55 -0.87
C VAL A 33 -10.90 -16.91 0.16
N GLU A 34 -10.96 -18.12 0.68
CA GLU A 34 -9.85 -18.68 1.44
C GLU A 34 -8.70 -18.96 0.47
N ALA A 35 -7.55 -18.38 0.73
CA ALA A 35 -6.42 -18.36 -0.19
C ALA A 35 -5.12 -18.73 0.51
N ASP A 36 -4.13 -19.07 -0.26
CA ASP A 36 -2.75 -19.27 0.15
C ASP A 36 -1.78 -18.66 -0.87
N ASP A 37 -0.49 -18.64 -0.55
CA ASP A 37 0.56 -18.03 -1.38
C ASP A 37 0.77 -18.72 -2.73
N SER A 38 0.15 -19.90 -2.98
CA SER A 38 0.26 -20.62 -4.26
C SER A 38 -0.60 -19.98 -5.36
N LEU A 39 -1.57 -19.15 -4.98
CA LEU A 39 -2.48 -18.50 -5.91
C LEU A 39 -1.87 -17.19 -6.45
N GLN A 40 -1.32 -17.21 -7.63
CA GLN A 40 -0.71 -16.02 -8.24
C GLN A 40 -1.66 -14.82 -8.32
N ILE A 41 -2.96 -15.03 -8.53
CA ILE A 41 -3.96 -13.96 -8.64
C ILE A 41 -4.04 -13.08 -7.38
N VAL A 42 -3.71 -13.61 -6.21
CA VAL A 42 -3.75 -12.86 -4.95
C VAL A 42 -2.52 -11.97 -4.76
N GLN A 43 -1.46 -12.21 -5.53
CA GLN A 43 -0.27 -11.37 -5.58
C GLN A 43 -0.46 -10.16 -6.51
N GLU A 44 -1.60 -10.09 -7.20
CA GLU A 44 -1.93 -9.04 -8.16
C GLU A 44 -3.15 -8.23 -7.68
N GLY A 45 -3.34 -7.05 -8.22
CA GLY A 45 -4.54 -6.24 -7.94
C GLY A 45 -5.74 -6.76 -8.73
N THR A 46 -6.70 -7.40 -8.09
CA THR A 46 -7.87 -8.01 -8.74
C THR A 46 -8.92 -6.99 -9.19
N PHE A 47 -9.01 -5.82 -8.52
CA PHE A 47 -9.93 -4.70 -8.81
C PHE A 47 -11.41 -5.09 -8.92
N VAL A 48 -11.85 -6.03 -8.10
CA VAL A 48 -13.25 -6.49 -7.99
C VAL A 48 -13.58 -6.73 -6.51
N PRO A 49 -14.85 -6.83 -6.12
CA PRO A 49 -15.24 -7.01 -4.72
C PRO A 49 -14.98 -8.45 -4.23
N ILE A 50 -13.71 -8.85 -4.22
CA ILE A 50 -13.23 -10.12 -3.69
C ILE A 50 -12.28 -9.83 -2.53
N LEU A 51 -12.55 -10.45 -1.37
CA LEU A 51 -11.67 -10.47 -0.22
C LEU A 51 -10.96 -11.82 -0.18
N TYR A 52 -9.64 -11.82 -0.26
CA TYR A 52 -8.82 -13.00 0.00
C TYR A 52 -8.50 -13.07 1.49
N HIS A 53 -8.76 -14.21 2.08
CA HIS A 53 -8.53 -14.51 3.49
C HIS A 53 -7.38 -15.49 3.61
N TYR A 54 -6.40 -15.15 4.45
CA TYR A 54 -5.23 -15.98 4.77
C TYR A 54 -5.17 -16.23 6.26
N GLU A 55 -4.80 -17.44 6.63
CA GLU A 55 -4.40 -17.73 8.00
C GLU A 55 -2.87 -17.68 8.13
N TYR A 56 -2.39 -16.98 9.11
CA TYR A 56 -0.99 -17.02 9.48
C TYR A 56 -0.80 -17.63 10.87
N SER A 57 0.38 -18.14 11.15
CA SER A 57 0.74 -18.69 12.46
C SER A 57 2.01 -18.03 13.00
N GLY A 58 2.17 -18.07 14.32
CA GLY A 58 3.33 -17.47 14.99
C GLY A 58 3.10 -16.02 15.41
N SER A 59 4.10 -15.16 15.22
CA SER A 59 4.08 -13.78 15.66
C SER A 59 3.54 -12.81 14.60
N VAL A 60 3.30 -11.57 15.00
CA VAL A 60 2.86 -10.50 14.08
C VAL A 60 3.89 -10.25 12.94
N GLU A 61 5.16 -10.55 13.16
CA GLU A 61 6.20 -10.45 12.14
C GLU A 61 5.89 -11.32 10.92
N ASN A 62 5.36 -12.53 11.13
CA ASN A 62 4.98 -13.41 10.02
C ASN A 62 3.85 -12.81 9.17
N ALA A 63 2.87 -12.17 9.80
CA ALA A 63 1.80 -11.47 9.10
C ALA A 63 2.31 -10.25 8.33
N ILE A 64 3.24 -9.50 8.93
CA ILE A 64 3.88 -8.33 8.29
C ILE A 64 4.72 -8.78 7.09
N GLU A 65 5.49 -9.85 7.21
CA GLU A 65 6.30 -10.39 6.11
C GLU A 65 5.41 -10.83 4.94
N GLN A 66 4.34 -11.55 5.23
CA GLN A 66 3.37 -11.98 4.22
C GLN A 66 2.69 -10.78 3.55
N GLN A 67 2.23 -9.80 4.33
CA GLN A 67 1.63 -8.56 3.80
C GLN A 67 2.61 -7.76 2.93
N ASN A 68 3.88 -7.68 3.32
CA ASN A 68 4.91 -6.96 2.57
C ASN A 68 5.41 -7.73 1.34
N GLY A 69 5.10 -9.01 1.22
CA GLY A 69 5.57 -9.89 0.15
C GLY A 69 5.00 -9.60 -1.24
N VAL A 70 4.03 -8.70 -1.36
CA VAL A 70 3.41 -8.31 -2.65
C VAL A 70 4.05 -7.04 -3.22
N VAL A 71 3.90 -6.83 -4.52
CA VAL A 71 4.49 -5.65 -5.22
C VAL A 71 3.72 -4.35 -4.99
N GLN A 72 2.50 -4.41 -4.48
CA GLN A 72 1.69 -3.25 -4.13
C GLN A 72 2.01 -2.80 -2.69
N GLY A 73 1.88 -1.50 -2.43
CA GLY A 73 2.10 -0.92 -1.11
C GLY A 73 1.29 0.35 -0.90
N LEU A 74 -0.01 0.33 -1.23
CA LEU A 74 -0.86 1.51 -1.10
C LEU A 74 -1.33 1.72 0.33
N SER A 75 -2.12 0.77 0.86
CA SER A 75 -2.77 0.91 2.16
C SER A 75 -2.84 -0.42 2.89
N SER A 76 -2.61 -0.37 4.18
CA SER A 76 -2.64 -1.51 5.09
C SER A 76 -3.30 -1.15 6.42
N ALA A 77 -3.73 -2.16 7.16
CA ALA A 77 -4.28 -1.96 8.50
C ALA A 77 -4.00 -3.18 9.38
N ILE A 78 -3.82 -2.93 10.67
CA ILE A 78 -3.79 -3.94 11.72
C ILE A 78 -4.96 -3.72 12.67
N MET A 79 -5.64 -4.80 13.05
CA MET A 79 -6.67 -4.81 14.09
C MET A 79 -6.10 -5.53 15.31
N THR A 80 -5.73 -4.78 16.33
CA THR A 80 -5.10 -5.34 17.55
C THR A 80 -5.37 -4.49 18.79
N ASN A 81 -5.45 -5.13 19.94
CA ASN A 81 -5.44 -4.49 21.24
C ASN A 81 -4.04 -4.51 21.90
N ASN A 82 -3.04 -5.09 21.24
CA ASN A 82 -1.68 -5.15 21.71
C ASN A 82 -0.89 -3.94 21.18
N LEU A 83 -0.56 -3.01 22.08
CA LEU A 83 0.20 -1.82 21.75
C LEU A 83 1.55 -2.13 21.07
N ARG A 84 2.23 -3.19 21.48
CA ARG A 84 3.54 -3.56 20.91
C ARG A 84 3.41 -4.04 19.48
N GLU A 85 2.35 -4.76 19.14
CA GLU A 85 2.06 -5.18 17.76
C GLU A 85 1.72 -3.96 16.90
N ALA A 86 0.91 -3.03 17.42
CA ALA A 86 0.59 -1.80 16.72
C ALA A 86 1.86 -0.97 16.42
N GLU A 87 2.70 -0.74 17.43
CA GLU A 87 3.98 -0.03 17.27
C GLU A 87 4.93 -0.77 16.30
N ARG A 88 4.97 -2.08 16.37
CA ARG A 88 5.77 -2.91 15.46
C ARG A 88 5.30 -2.77 14.01
N PHE A 89 3.98 -2.80 13.80
CA PHE A 89 3.38 -2.64 12.47
C PHE A 89 3.64 -1.26 11.87
N LEU A 90 3.61 -0.19 12.70
CA LEU A 90 3.87 1.19 12.27
C LEU A 90 5.36 1.55 12.16
N SER A 91 6.27 0.69 12.63
CA SER A 91 7.71 0.97 12.61
C SER A 91 8.29 0.95 11.19
N ALA A 92 9.51 1.47 11.03
CA ALA A 92 10.23 1.48 9.76
C ALA A 92 10.49 0.09 9.15
N SER A 93 10.42 -0.97 9.97
CA SER A 93 10.50 -2.37 9.54
C SER A 93 9.15 -3.10 9.66
N GLY A 94 8.06 -2.36 9.80
CA GLY A 94 6.69 -2.86 9.83
C GLY A 94 6.06 -2.89 8.44
N SER A 95 4.84 -2.35 8.33
CA SER A 95 4.17 -2.23 7.03
C SER A 95 4.95 -1.33 6.08
N ASP A 96 5.15 -1.78 4.85
CA ASP A 96 5.80 -1.05 3.77
C ASP A 96 4.80 -0.32 2.85
N CYS A 97 3.60 -0.07 3.33
CA CYS A 97 2.60 0.69 2.63
C CYS A 97 2.70 2.20 2.90
N GLY A 98 2.25 3.01 1.95
CA GLY A 98 2.16 4.45 2.11
C GLY A 98 1.15 4.89 3.18
N ILE A 99 0.13 4.06 3.44
CA ILE A 99 -0.85 4.22 4.52
C ILE A 99 -0.82 2.98 5.40
N ALA A 100 -0.59 3.16 6.69
CA ALA A 100 -0.62 2.10 7.68
C ALA A 100 -1.54 2.52 8.83
N ASN A 101 -2.63 1.82 9.01
CA ASN A 101 -3.68 2.14 9.97
C ASN A 101 -3.71 1.13 11.13
N VAL A 102 -4.16 1.58 12.29
CA VAL A 102 -4.42 0.71 13.45
C VAL A 102 -5.88 0.84 13.86
N ASN A 103 -6.58 -0.28 13.92
CA ASN A 103 -7.99 -0.39 14.32
C ASN A 103 -8.96 0.45 13.46
N ILE A 104 -8.58 0.73 12.22
CA ILE A 104 -9.42 1.35 11.21
C ILE A 104 -9.10 0.68 9.84
N GLY A 105 -10.08 0.61 8.96
CA GLY A 105 -9.91 -0.05 7.65
C GLY A 105 -8.96 0.70 6.71
N THR A 106 -8.55 0.02 5.65
CA THR A 106 -7.61 0.54 4.64
C THR A 106 -8.19 1.65 3.76
N SER A 107 -9.52 1.81 3.72
CA SER A 107 -10.21 2.84 2.94
C SER A 107 -10.30 4.20 3.64
N GLY A 108 -9.84 4.30 4.88
CA GLY A 108 -9.89 5.52 5.69
C GLY A 108 -8.73 6.47 5.41
N ALA A 109 -8.68 7.05 4.21
CA ALA A 109 -7.75 8.14 3.91
C ALA A 109 -8.37 9.48 4.33
N GLU A 110 -7.80 10.10 5.35
CA GLU A 110 -8.20 11.44 5.80
C GLU A 110 -7.56 12.52 4.92
N ILE A 111 -8.33 13.55 4.56
CA ILE A 111 -7.86 14.65 3.70
C ILE A 111 -6.65 15.40 4.29
N GLY A 112 -6.48 15.38 5.61
CA GLY A 112 -5.32 15.96 6.29
C GLY A 112 -4.05 15.12 6.19
N GLY A 113 -4.15 13.85 5.83
CA GLY A 113 -3.04 12.93 5.61
C GLY A 113 -2.63 12.87 4.14
N ALA A 114 -1.32 12.80 3.88
CA ALA A 114 -0.82 12.63 2.52
C ALA A 114 -1.14 11.21 2.01
N PHE A 115 -1.94 11.13 0.94
CA PHE A 115 -2.35 9.89 0.31
C PHE A 115 -1.35 9.46 -0.77
N GLY A 116 -0.97 8.21 -0.76
CA GLY A 116 -0.12 7.62 -1.78
C GLY A 116 0.48 6.31 -1.31
N GLY A 117 1.15 5.61 -2.22
CA GLY A 117 1.69 4.27 -2.01
C GLY A 117 3.21 4.20 -2.08
N GLU A 118 3.69 3.01 -1.84
CA GLU A 118 5.07 2.58 -2.01
C GLU A 118 5.14 1.48 -3.07
N LYS A 119 6.32 1.03 -3.40
CA LYS A 119 6.58 -0.02 -4.41
C LYS A 119 5.90 0.30 -5.75
N GLU A 120 5.22 -0.64 -6.39
CA GLU A 120 4.57 -0.42 -7.68
C GLU A 120 3.33 0.48 -7.62
N THR A 121 2.80 0.77 -6.44
CA THR A 121 1.74 1.78 -6.28
C THR A 121 2.26 3.22 -6.31
N GLY A 122 3.56 3.40 -6.51
CA GLY A 122 4.22 4.70 -6.69
C GLY A 122 4.65 5.35 -5.37
N GLY A 123 5.62 6.25 -5.44
CA GLY A 123 6.21 6.95 -4.28
C GLY A 123 5.73 8.39 -4.10
N GLY A 124 4.75 8.84 -4.86
CA GLY A 124 4.16 10.17 -4.73
C GLY A 124 3.17 10.26 -3.57
N ARG A 125 2.84 11.47 -3.20
CA ARG A 125 1.77 11.74 -2.23
C ARG A 125 0.89 12.88 -2.75
N GLU A 126 -0.40 12.83 -2.42
CA GLU A 126 -1.38 13.87 -2.72
C GLU A 126 -2.23 14.18 -1.48
N SER A 127 -3.04 15.23 -1.55
CA SER A 127 -3.84 15.75 -0.45
C SER A 127 -2.97 16.30 0.69
N GLY A 128 -3.46 16.36 1.90
CA GLY A 128 -2.90 16.99 3.09
C GLY A 128 -1.40 16.92 3.38
N SER A 129 -1.02 17.24 4.60
CA SER A 129 0.37 17.27 5.07
C SER A 129 1.27 18.15 4.20
N ASP A 130 2.40 17.66 3.77
CA ASP A 130 3.36 18.35 2.90
C ASP A 130 3.30 17.91 1.43
N ALA A 131 2.20 17.22 1.03
CA ALA A 131 2.01 16.72 -0.34
C ALA A 131 2.10 17.83 -1.41
N TRP A 132 1.76 19.09 -1.05
CA TRP A 132 1.90 20.24 -1.95
C TRP A 132 3.33 20.42 -2.50
N LYS A 133 4.35 19.92 -1.79
CA LYS A 133 5.76 20.02 -2.21
C LYS A 133 6.05 19.22 -3.49
N VAL A 134 5.31 18.15 -3.77
CA VAL A 134 5.50 17.34 -4.99
C VAL A 134 5.09 18.09 -6.26
N TYR A 135 4.25 19.11 -6.13
CA TYR A 135 3.84 19.98 -7.24
C TYR A 135 4.82 21.13 -7.47
N MET A 136 5.85 21.27 -6.63
CA MET A 136 6.83 22.35 -6.71
C MET A 136 8.14 21.87 -7.34
N ARG A 137 8.67 22.65 -8.25
CA ARG A 137 10.03 22.44 -8.74
C ARG A 137 11.03 22.85 -7.66
N ARG A 138 11.83 21.92 -7.21
CA ARG A 138 12.92 22.19 -6.27
C ARG A 138 14.18 22.58 -7.03
N GLN A 139 14.80 23.70 -6.65
CA GLN A 139 16.05 24.18 -7.22
C GLN A 139 16.91 24.77 -6.10
N THR A 140 18.16 24.36 -6.04
CA THR A 140 19.16 24.98 -5.18
C THR A 140 19.89 26.04 -5.97
N ASN A 141 19.99 27.25 -5.43
CA ASN A 141 20.69 28.35 -6.04
C ASN A 141 21.78 28.84 -5.08
N THR A 142 22.96 29.05 -5.61
CA THR A 142 24.06 29.71 -4.90
C THR A 142 24.53 30.87 -5.76
N ILE A 143 24.56 32.07 -5.18
CA ILE A 143 25.00 33.27 -5.87
C ILE A 143 26.27 33.77 -5.19
N ASN A 144 27.36 33.90 -5.95
CA ASN A 144 28.58 34.52 -5.50
C ASN A 144 28.54 36.00 -5.87
N TYR A 145 28.56 36.88 -4.87
CA TYR A 145 28.60 38.34 -5.03
C TYR A 145 30.00 38.93 -5.04
N THR A 146 31.03 38.08 -4.92
CA THR A 146 32.42 38.53 -4.98
C THR A 146 33.04 38.31 -6.36
N THR A 147 34.18 38.90 -6.62
CA THR A 147 34.96 38.66 -7.84
C THR A 147 35.92 37.50 -7.71
N GLU A 148 36.03 36.92 -6.52
CA GLU A 148 36.85 35.76 -6.23
C GLU A 148 36.08 34.46 -6.51
N LEU A 149 36.81 33.38 -6.82
CA LEU A 149 36.26 32.04 -6.92
C LEU A 149 36.34 31.35 -5.56
N PRO A 150 35.25 31.31 -4.78
CA PRO A 150 35.21 30.57 -3.52
C PRO A 150 35.22 29.07 -3.81
N LEU A 151 36.30 28.40 -3.46
CA LEU A 151 36.41 26.97 -3.57
C LEU A 151 35.73 26.31 -2.37
N ALA A 152 34.89 25.32 -2.63
CA ALA A 152 34.20 24.57 -1.59
C ALA A 152 35.20 23.83 -0.69
N GLN A 153 34.87 23.73 0.60
CA GLN A 153 35.59 22.90 1.58
C GLN A 153 37.08 23.19 1.76
N GLY A 154 37.50 24.43 1.56
CA GLY A 154 38.88 24.85 1.81
C GLY A 154 39.90 24.28 0.82
N ILE A 155 39.48 23.81 -0.34
CA ILE A 155 40.35 23.37 -1.43
C ILE A 155 41.19 24.60 -1.87
N LYS A 156 42.52 24.46 -1.93
CA LYS A 156 43.45 25.45 -2.49
C LYS A 156 44.15 24.82 -3.69
N PHE A 157 44.22 25.55 -4.78
CA PHE A 157 45.11 25.21 -5.89
C PHE A 157 46.34 26.10 -5.76
N ASP A 158 47.54 25.51 -5.66
CA ASP A 158 48.79 26.21 -5.85
C ASP A 158 49.00 26.38 -7.36
N LEU A 159 48.68 27.58 -7.88
CA LEU A 159 48.89 27.95 -9.27
C LEU A 159 50.26 28.65 -9.41
#